data_e3ca1fdf6a7b320975641f706f61b912
#
_entry.id   e3ca1fdf6a7b320975641f706f61b912
#
_cell.length_a   1.000
_cell.length_b   1.000
_cell.length_c   1.000
_cell.angle_alpha   90.00
_cell.angle_beta   90.00
_cell.angle_gamma   90.00
#
_symmetry.space_group_name_H-M   'P 1'
#
loop_
_entity.id
_entity.type
_entity.pdbx_description
1 polymer ?
#
loop_
_entity_poly.entity_id
_entity_poly.type
_entity_poly.pdbx_seq_one_letter_code
_entity_poly.pdbx_strand_id
1 'polypeptide(L)'
;MKLRFHDHFSTEGVSQVRRPFLHGEDGMTIDTLVGSFSGVGVGGSRPMLSGAAPGGGFGAFVRSGSEVETKAVAGTSDAAGGVGVPREIDAMIGATLKTASPIRRIAQVVSVGTAGYRKLVTSGGTPSGWASEGGARPETATPTFNEIAPPMGELYANRAASQAMLDDAAFDVEQWLAGEIASEFARAEGQAFVSGNGVGRPRGFLSGPTAVTGDATRAFGTMQYLASGAAADFGAEPENRLIDLVQALRGAYRQGATFVMNAQTAARIRKFKSAEGAFLWMPGLAAGQPDTLLGYPVVEAEDMPDIAAGSFPIAFGNFKAGYLITERAETQILRDPYSNKPFVHFYATKRVGGAVVNSEAIKLLKIAAA
;
A
#
# COMPACT_ATOMS: atom_id res chain seq x y z
N MET A 1 -30.35 -59.04 -5.06
CA MET A 1 -31.51 -58.75 -4.23
C MET A 1 -31.93 -57.32 -4.51
N LYS A 2 -32.97 -57.14 -5.31
CA LYS A 2 -33.55 -55.88 -5.75
C LYS A 2 -34.44 -55.34 -4.63
N LEU A 3 -34.36 -54.03 -4.32
CA LEU A 3 -35.49 -53.30 -3.76
C LEU A 3 -35.57 -51.90 -4.36
N ARG A 4 -36.77 -51.60 -4.77
CA ARG A 4 -37.29 -50.51 -5.59
C ARG A 4 -37.52 -49.25 -4.79
N PHE A 5 -37.35 -48.12 -5.52
CA PHE A 5 -38.11 -46.85 -5.59
C PHE A 5 -39.37 -46.72 -4.75
N HIS A 6 -39.51 -45.57 -4.13
CA HIS A 6 -40.81 -44.87 -4.10
C HIS A 6 -40.58 -43.34 -4.14
N ASP A 7 -41.11 -42.74 -5.22
CA ASP A 7 -41.36 -41.32 -5.41
C ASP A 7 -42.42 -40.82 -4.43
N HIS A 8 -42.29 -39.65 -3.90
CA HIS A 8 -43.40 -38.78 -3.56
C HIS A 8 -43.10 -37.33 -3.88
N PHE A 9 -43.72 -36.88 -4.98
CA PHE A 9 -44.01 -35.51 -5.29
C PHE A 9 -44.95 -34.91 -4.24
N SER A 10 -44.70 -33.71 -3.79
CA SER A 10 -45.73 -32.79 -3.34
C SER A 10 -45.30 -31.36 -3.61
N THR A 11 -45.94 -30.78 -4.58
CA THR A 11 -46.04 -29.37 -4.89
C THR A 11 -46.91 -28.70 -3.83
N GLU A 12 -46.50 -27.51 -3.35
CA GLU A 12 -47.35 -26.33 -3.14
C GLU A 12 -46.64 -25.28 -2.30
N GLY A 13 -46.71 -24.00 -2.74
CA GLY A 13 -46.42 -22.87 -1.89
C GLY A 13 -45.70 -21.67 -2.55
N VAL A 14 -46.18 -21.22 -3.72
CA VAL A 14 -45.83 -19.89 -4.24
C VAL A 14 -46.63 -18.84 -3.48
N SER A 15 -46.01 -18.07 -2.62
CA SER A 15 -46.58 -16.83 -2.09
C SER A 15 -45.99 -15.61 -2.80
N GLN A 16 -46.80 -15.10 -3.70
CA GLN A 16 -46.61 -13.75 -4.31
C GLN A 16 -46.82 -12.66 -3.25
N VAL A 17 -45.82 -11.86 -3.00
CA VAL A 17 -45.97 -10.59 -2.31
C VAL A 17 -46.30 -9.53 -3.36
N ARG A 18 -47.56 -9.10 -3.34
CA ARG A 18 -48.13 -8.02 -4.14
C ARG A 18 -47.51 -6.68 -3.74
N ARG A 19 -47.08 -5.92 -4.73
CA ARG A 19 -46.84 -4.46 -4.62
C ARG A 19 -48.21 -3.78 -4.65
N PRO A 20 -48.46 -2.78 -3.82
CA PRO A 20 -49.57 -1.88 -4.04
C PRO A 20 -49.22 -0.77 -5.06
N PHE A 21 -49.95 -0.71 -6.13
CA PHE A 21 -50.12 0.46 -6.98
C PHE A 21 -50.96 1.48 -6.22
N LEU A 22 -50.45 2.69 -6.07
CA LEU A 22 -51.27 3.86 -5.80
C LEU A 22 -51.08 4.84 -6.94
N HIS A 23 -52.13 4.94 -7.76
CA HIS A 23 -52.44 6.08 -8.60
C HIS A 23 -52.90 7.22 -7.69
N GLY A 24 -52.36 8.40 -7.91
CA GLY A 24 -52.82 9.64 -7.34
C GLY A 24 -52.31 10.78 -8.24
N GLU A 25 -53.09 11.10 -9.25
CA GLU A 25 -52.97 12.35 -9.97
C GLU A 25 -53.34 13.47 -8.99
N ASP A 26 -52.40 14.41 -8.78
CA ASP A 26 -52.75 15.79 -8.53
C ASP A 26 -51.55 16.67 -8.84
N GLY A 27 -51.68 17.43 -9.89
CA GLY A 27 -50.74 18.46 -10.31
C GLY A 27 -50.66 19.59 -9.27
N MET A 28 -49.45 19.84 -8.78
CA MET A 28 -49.16 21.08 -8.08
C MET A 28 -47.88 21.68 -8.65
N THR A 29 -48.08 22.59 -9.56
CA THR A 29 -47.09 23.50 -10.09
C THR A 29 -46.56 24.39 -8.96
N ILE A 30 -45.27 24.34 -8.69
CA ILE A 30 -44.58 25.27 -7.80
C ILE A 30 -44.26 26.52 -8.63
N ASP A 31 -45.26 27.37 -8.80
CA ASP A 31 -45.10 28.74 -9.25
C ASP A 31 -46.03 29.55 -8.34
N THR A 32 -45.50 30.13 -7.29
CA THR A 32 -45.98 31.32 -6.59
C THR A 32 -45.41 31.41 -5.18
N LEU A 33 -44.22 31.93 -5.04
CA LEU A 33 -43.78 32.69 -3.86
C LEU A 33 -42.66 33.64 -4.25
N VAL A 34 -43.03 34.60 -5.14
CA VAL A 34 -42.30 35.86 -5.25
C VAL A 34 -43.04 36.85 -4.37
N GLY A 35 -42.67 36.89 -3.11
CA GLY A 35 -43.01 37.97 -2.18
C GLY A 35 -42.10 39.15 -2.46
N SER A 36 -42.67 40.20 -3.04
CA SER A 36 -42.08 41.53 -3.19
C SER A 36 -41.72 42.13 -1.83
N PHE A 37 -40.42 42.34 -1.58
CA PHE A 37 -39.94 43.33 -0.62
C PHE A 37 -39.22 44.43 -1.38
N SER A 38 -39.96 45.52 -1.61
CA SER A 38 -39.39 46.82 -1.97
C SER A 38 -39.04 47.55 -0.68
N GLY A 39 -37.81 47.97 -0.54
CA GLY A 39 -37.43 48.87 0.55
C GLY A 39 -35.91 49.06 0.70
N VAL A 40 -35.49 50.26 0.27
CA VAL A 40 -34.34 51.03 0.72
C VAL A 40 -32.95 50.59 0.24
N GLY A 41 -32.46 51.38 -0.73
CA GLY A 41 -31.06 51.36 -1.18
C GLY A 41 -30.09 51.88 -0.13
N VAL A 42 -29.02 51.13 0.06
CA VAL A 42 -27.72 51.63 0.50
C VAL A 42 -26.70 50.99 -0.42
N GLY A 43 -26.02 51.79 -1.22
CA GLY A 43 -24.93 51.37 -2.10
C GLY A 43 -23.79 50.84 -1.30
N GLY A 44 -23.58 49.56 -1.39
CA GLY A 44 -22.37 48.84 -0.99
C GLY A 44 -22.17 47.77 -2.02
N SER A 45 -21.20 47.95 -2.92
CA SER A 45 -20.71 46.91 -3.81
C SER A 45 -20.22 45.75 -2.96
N ARG A 46 -21.07 44.70 -2.83
CA ARG A 46 -20.60 43.40 -2.33
C ARG A 46 -19.66 42.83 -3.38
N PRO A 47 -18.42 42.48 -3.03
CA PRO A 47 -17.61 41.68 -3.93
C PRO A 47 -18.37 40.34 -4.12
N MET A 48 -18.72 40.04 -5.36
CA MET A 48 -19.14 38.72 -5.75
C MET A 48 -17.99 37.77 -5.40
N LEU A 49 -18.17 36.98 -4.37
CA LEU A 49 -17.36 35.77 -4.19
C LEU A 49 -17.73 34.84 -5.36
N SER A 50 -16.98 34.98 -6.46
CA SER A 50 -16.93 33.92 -7.45
C SER A 50 -16.43 32.69 -6.70
N GLY A 51 -17.29 31.69 -6.53
CA GLY A 51 -16.86 30.40 -5.99
C GLY A 51 -15.74 29.88 -6.87
N ALA A 52 -14.50 29.99 -6.40
CA ALA A 52 -13.39 29.31 -7.01
C ALA A 52 -13.69 27.81 -6.93
N ALA A 53 -13.65 27.15 -8.07
CA ALA A 53 -13.74 25.69 -8.12
C ALA A 53 -12.65 25.12 -7.20
N PRO A 54 -12.95 24.06 -6.41
CA PRO A 54 -11.93 23.43 -5.57
C PRO A 54 -10.79 22.96 -6.47
N GLY A 55 -9.56 23.44 -6.22
CA GLY A 55 -8.37 23.15 -7.03
C GLY A 55 -7.76 24.35 -7.76
N GLY A 56 -8.51 25.42 -8.00
CA GLY A 56 -8.02 26.56 -8.80
C GLY A 56 -6.79 27.29 -8.24
N GLY A 57 -6.61 27.28 -6.91
CA GLY A 57 -5.49 27.97 -6.26
C GLY A 57 -4.14 27.32 -6.52
N PHE A 58 -4.07 25.98 -6.58
CA PHE A 58 -2.83 25.27 -6.87
C PHE A 58 -2.41 25.39 -8.35
N GLY A 59 -3.38 25.37 -9.28
CA GLY A 59 -3.10 25.63 -10.69
C GLY A 59 -2.58 27.04 -10.95
N ALA A 60 -3.09 28.04 -10.25
CA ALA A 60 -2.55 29.39 -10.29
C ALA A 60 -1.11 29.45 -9.75
N PHE A 61 -0.84 28.76 -8.63
CA PHE A 61 0.53 28.62 -8.09
C PHE A 61 1.50 27.94 -9.09
N VAL A 62 1.08 26.83 -9.70
CA VAL A 62 1.90 26.09 -10.68
C VAL A 62 2.25 26.97 -11.89
N ARG A 63 1.30 27.76 -12.42
CA ARG A 63 1.50 28.61 -13.60
C ARG A 63 2.22 29.91 -13.29
N SER A 64 1.76 30.68 -12.30
CA SER A 64 2.20 32.05 -12.04
C SER A 64 3.02 32.22 -10.77
N GLY A 65 3.03 31.23 -9.87
CA GLY A 65 3.68 31.36 -8.55
C GLY A 65 2.87 32.19 -7.56
N SER A 66 1.57 32.45 -7.82
CA SER A 66 0.73 33.22 -6.91
C SER A 66 0.42 32.39 -5.64
N GLU A 67 0.94 32.84 -4.50
CA GLU A 67 0.73 32.19 -3.20
C GLU A 67 -0.55 32.63 -2.49
N VAL A 68 -1.21 33.69 -2.96
CA VAL A 68 -2.32 34.31 -2.23
C VAL A 68 -3.54 33.39 -2.18
N GLU A 69 -3.84 32.71 -3.27
CA GLU A 69 -4.99 31.79 -3.34
C GLU A 69 -4.70 30.43 -2.68
N THR A 70 -3.45 29.95 -2.76
CA THR A 70 -3.03 28.69 -2.12
C THR A 70 -3.02 28.80 -0.60
N LYS A 71 -2.63 29.93 -0.03
CA LYS A 71 -2.70 30.18 1.42
C LYS A 71 -4.11 30.17 1.96
N ALA A 72 -5.08 30.63 1.16
CA ALA A 72 -6.49 30.59 1.54
C ALA A 72 -7.07 29.16 1.56
N VAL A 73 -6.54 28.26 0.72
CA VAL A 73 -7.02 26.87 0.59
C VAL A 73 -6.27 25.92 1.52
N ALA A 74 -4.95 26.12 1.71
CA ALA A 74 -4.10 25.18 2.46
C ALA A 74 -3.97 25.47 3.98
N GLY A 75 -4.28 26.72 4.44
CA GLY A 75 -4.28 27.07 5.86
C GLY A 75 -2.91 27.04 6.58
N THR A 76 -1.84 26.64 5.92
CA THR A 76 -0.51 26.48 6.51
C THR A 76 0.57 26.94 5.53
N SER A 77 1.24 28.05 5.87
CA SER A 77 2.53 28.42 5.28
C SER A 77 3.62 28.03 6.27
N ASP A 78 4.54 27.15 5.86
CA ASP A 78 5.73 26.86 6.64
C ASP A 78 6.70 28.05 6.56
N ALA A 79 7.41 28.34 7.66
CA ALA A 79 8.38 29.44 7.76
C ALA A 79 9.55 29.35 6.75
N ALA A 80 9.66 28.24 6.00
CA ALA A 80 10.68 27.96 5.00
C ALA A 80 10.22 28.25 3.55
N GLY A 81 9.04 28.86 3.33
CA GLY A 81 8.57 29.25 1.99
C GLY A 81 7.99 28.12 1.13
N GLY A 82 7.78 26.94 1.68
CA GLY A 82 7.06 25.85 1.01
C GLY A 82 5.54 26.08 1.08
N VAL A 83 4.85 25.91 -0.05
CA VAL A 83 3.39 25.95 -0.09
C VAL A 83 2.87 24.52 0.14
N GLY A 84 2.07 24.33 1.17
CA GLY A 84 1.41 23.04 1.42
C GLY A 84 0.52 22.66 0.22
N VAL A 85 0.61 21.40 -0.21
CA VAL A 85 -0.24 20.87 -1.29
C VAL A 85 -1.68 20.83 -0.80
N PRO A 86 -2.67 21.25 -1.59
CA PRO A 86 -4.07 21.08 -1.26
C PRO A 86 -4.38 19.62 -0.92
N ARG A 87 -5.24 19.38 0.05
CA ARG A 87 -5.59 18.01 0.51
C ARG A 87 -6.05 17.09 -0.60
N GLU A 88 -6.68 17.64 -1.62
CA GLU A 88 -7.17 16.90 -2.78
C GLU A 88 -6.01 16.34 -3.61
N ILE A 89 -4.96 17.10 -3.81
CA ILE A 89 -3.76 16.68 -4.56
C ILE A 89 -2.92 15.72 -3.74
N ASP A 90 -2.75 15.95 -2.44
CA ASP A 90 -2.08 14.98 -1.55
C ASP A 90 -2.85 13.65 -1.49
N ALA A 91 -4.18 13.69 -1.47
CA ALA A 91 -5.03 12.50 -1.56
C ALA A 91 -4.87 11.78 -2.92
N MET A 92 -4.75 12.52 -4.02
CA MET A 92 -4.53 11.98 -5.37
C MET A 92 -3.14 11.32 -5.48
N ILE A 93 -2.10 11.98 -4.98
CA ILE A 93 -0.76 11.40 -4.88
C ILE A 93 -0.80 10.12 -4.04
N GLY A 94 -1.45 10.15 -2.87
CA GLY A 94 -1.60 9.00 -1.99
C GLY A 94 -2.38 7.83 -2.62
N ALA A 95 -3.42 8.11 -3.41
CA ALA A 95 -4.17 7.10 -4.14
C ALA A 95 -3.31 6.45 -5.24
N THR A 96 -2.57 7.26 -5.99
CA THR A 96 -1.66 6.78 -7.04
C THR A 96 -0.52 5.96 -6.44
N LEU A 97 0.06 6.38 -5.31
CA LEU A 97 1.07 5.62 -4.58
C LEU A 97 0.60 4.24 -4.14
N LYS A 98 -0.64 4.12 -3.66
CA LYS A 98 -1.23 2.81 -3.28
C LYS A 98 -1.38 1.89 -4.49
N THR A 99 -1.67 2.44 -5.65
CA THR A 99 -1.84 1.67 -6.88
C THR A 99 -0.49 1.29 -7.49
N ALA A 100 0.45 2.24 -7.53
CA ALA A 100 1.75 2.09 -8.19
C ALA A 100 2.80 1.35 -7.34
N SER A 101 2.71 1.40 -5.99
CA SER A 101 3.65 0.71 -5.09
C SER A 101 3.06 -0.60 -4.56
N PRO A 102 3.49 -1.76 -5.09
CA PRO A 102 2.95 -3.06 -4.68
C PRO A 102 3.14 -3.34 -3.18
N ILE A 103 4.31 -2.98 -2.62
CA ILE A 103 4.62 -3.22 -1.20
C ILE A 103 3.76 -2.35 -0.28
N ARG A 104 3.51 -1.08 -0.65
CA ARG A 104 2.63 -0.19 0.12
C ARG A 104 1.20 -0.73 0.21
N ARG A 105 0.72 -1.40 -0.83
CA ARG A 105 -0.64 -1.99 -0.88
C ARG A 105 -0.83 -3.11 0.14
N ILE A 106 0.21 -3.91 0.39
CA ILE A 106 0.14 -5.10 1.27
C ILE A 106 0.68 -4.85 2.68
N ALA A 107 1.53 -3.82 2.89
CA ALA A 107 2.13 -3.49 4.18
C ALA A 107 1.20 -2.66 5.07
N GLN A 108 1.58 -2.51 6.35
CA GLN A 108 0.91 -1.59 7.27
C GLN A 108 1.46 -0.18 7.07
N VAL A 109 0.61 0.78 6.71
CA VAL A 109 0.98 2.20 6.59
C VAL A 109 0.42 2.97 7.79
N VAL A 110 1.27 3.78 8.43
CA VAL A 110 0.91 4.62 9.58
C VAL A 110 1.40 6.05 9.31
N SER A 111 0.47 6.99 9.35
CA SER A 111 0.79 8.41 9.27
C SER A 111 1.25 8.92 10.64
N VAL A 112 2.38 9.62 10.68
CA VAL A 112 3.03 10.10 11.91
C VAL A 112 3.25 11.61 11.86
N GLY A 113 3.01 12.29 12.98
CA GLY A 113 3.25 13.74 13.10
C GLY A 113 4.70 14.11 13.40
N THR A 114 5.50 13.18 13.93
CA THR A 114 6.88 13.42 14.36
C THR A 114 7.85 12.41 13.77
N ALA A 115 9.12 12.81 13.63
CA ALA A 115 10.19 11.93 13.12
C ALA A 115 10.62 10.85 14.15
N GLY A 116 10.23 10.97 15.40
CA GLY A 116 10.62 10.06 16.52
C GLY A 116 9.63 8.94 16.78
N TYR A 117 8.88 8.48 15.79
CA TYR A 117 7.92 7.39 15.97
C TYR A 117 8.63 6.09 16.39
N ARG A 118 8.10 5.45 17.43
CA ARG A 118 8.60 4.19 17.96
C ARG A 118 7.43 3.25 18.21
N LYS A 119 7.58 2.01 17.76
CA LYS A 119 6.59 0.95 17.96
C LYS A 119 7.12 -0.05 18.96
N LEU A 120 6.38 -0.26 20.05
CA LEU A 120 6.66 -1.35 20.99
C LEU A 120 6.08 -2.66 20.42
N VAL A 121 6.90 -3.68 20.37
CA VAL A 121 6.51 -5.02 19.95
C VAL A 121 6.89 -6.00 21.05
N THR A 122 5.95 -6.83 21.44
CA THR A 122 6.20 -7.89 22.42
C THR A 122 6.85 -9.09 21.72
N SER A 123 7.99 -9.52 22.18
CA SER A 123 8.62 -10.76 21.75
C SER A 123 8.57 -11.80 22.88
N GLY A 124 8.30 -13.04 22.52
CA GLY A 124 8.00 -14.11 23.47
C GLY A 124 6.56 -14.01 24.01
N GLY A 125 5.96 -15.14 24.28
CA GLY A 125 4.66 -15.22 24.92
C GLY A 125 4.81 -15.25 26.44
N THR A 126 3.73 -14.98 27.17
CA THR A 126 3.65 -15.35 28.57
C THR A 126 3.37 -16.86 28.64
N PRO A 127 4.33 -17.68 29.09
CA PRO A 127 4.08 -19.11 29.25
C PRO A 127 2.90 -19.31 30.19
N SER A 128 1.98 -20.18 29.83
CA SER A 128 0.87 -20.58 30.68
C SER A 128 1.00 -22.06 31.05
N GLY A 129 0.65 -22.41 32.27
CA GLY A 129 0.67 -23.77 32.78
C GLY A 129 -0.70 -24.22 33.27
N TRP A 130 -0.96 -25.53 33.24
CA TRP A 130 -2.11 -26.14 33.87
C TRP A 130 -1.74 -26.54 35.29
N ALA A 131 -2.56 -26.19 36.26
CA ALA A 131 -2.36 -26.60 37.65
C ALA A 131 -3.59 -27.40 38.10
N SER A 132 -3.36 -28.49 38.84
CA SER A 132 -4.42 -29.21 39.54
C SER A 132 -4.94 -28.40 40.71
N GLU A 133 -6.11 -28.75 41.25
CA GLU A 133 -6.64 -28.18 42.48
C GLU A 133 -5.65 -28.42 43.63
N GLY A 134 -5.16 -27.31 44.25
CA GLY A 134 -4.12 -27.37 45.29
C GLY A 134 -2.67 -27.52 44.78
N GLY A 135 -2.43 -27.63 43.45
CA GLY A 135 -1.08 -27.67 42.89
C GLY A 135 -0.33 -26.35 42.92
N ALA A 136 1.01 -26.41 43.01
CA ALA A 136 1.85 -25.23 42.95
C ALA A 136 1.72 -24.51 41.59
N ARG A 137 1.65 -23.19 41.64
CA ARG A 137 1.58 -22.31 40.47
C ARG A 137 2.88 -21.52 40.35
N PRO A 138 3.92 -22.07 39.68
CA PRO A 138 5.18 -21.37 39.54
C PRO A 138 5.00 -20.06 38.78
N GLU A 139 5.81 -19.07 39.05
CA GLU A 139 5.86 -17.83 38.30
C GLU A 139 6.22 -18.10 36.86
N THR A 140 5.50 -17.48 35.92
CA THR A 140 5.74 -17.60 34.52
C THR A 140 6.56 -16.41 34.00
N ALA A 141 7.41 -16.65 33.00
CA ALA A 141 8.28 -15.61 32.47
C ALA A 141 7.48 -14.42 31.91
N THR A 142 7.94 -13.22 32.21
CA THR A 142 7.36 -11.98 31.67
C THR A 142 7.79 -11.80 30.20
N PRO A 143 6.88 -11.40 29.29
CA PRO A 143 7.23 -11.12 27.90
C PRO A 143 8.21 -9.94 27.81
N THR A 144 9.16 -10.01 26.88
CA THR A 144 10.08 -8.91 26.62
C THR A 144 9.50 -7.94 25.60
N PHE A 145 9.69 -6.64 25.86
CA PHE A 145 9.30 -5.59 24.96
C PHE A 145 10.50 -5.15 24.13
N ASN A 146 10.34 -5.15 22.83
CA ASN A 146 11.33 -4.60 21.89
C ASN A 146 10.77 -3.31 21.29
N GLU A 147 11.61 -2.30 21.23
CA GLU A 147 11.29 -1.03 20.63
C GLU A 147 11.84 -0.99 19.21
N ILE A 148 10.99 -0.72 18.22
CA ILE A 148 11.37 -0.58 16.83
C ILE A 148 11.14 0.86 16.41
N ALA A 149 12.21 1.54 16.02
CA ALA A 149 12.20 2.86 15.43
C ALA A 149 12.44 2.73 13.91
N PRO A 150 11.41 2.85 13.06
CA PRO A 150 11.59 2.79 11.62
C PRO A 150 12.50 3.92 11.14
N PRO A 151 13.62 3.63 10.44
CA PRO A 151 14.45 4.68 9.86
C PRO A 151 13.63 5.49 8.85
N MET A 152 13.65 6.82 8.99
CA MET A 152 12.98 7.74 8.09
C MET A 152 14.00 8.42 7.18
N GLY A 153 13.61 8.59 5.92
CA GLY A 153 14.34 9.37 4.94
C GLY A 153 13.46 10.43 4.29
N GLU A 154 14.09 11.42 3.72
CA GLU A 154 13.41 12.41 2.90
C GLU A 154 13.49 11.98 1.44
N LEU A 155 12.33 11.71 0.87
CA LEU A 155 12.15 11.41 -0.53
C LEU A 155 11.88 12.71 -1.28
N TYR A 156 12.58 12.96 -2.37
CA TYR A 156 12.36 14.14 -3.18
C TYR A 156 12.20 13.80 -4.67
N ALA A 157 11.45 14.64 -5.37
CA ALA A 157 11.37 14.66 -6.82
C ALA A 157 11.55 16.10 -7.31
N ASN A 158 12.41 16.30 -8.30
CA ASN A 158 12.65 17.59 -8.91
C ASN A 158 12.36 17.51 -10.41
N ARG A 159 11.22 18.06 -10.82
CA ARG A 159 10.77 18.07 -12.21
C ARG A 159 10.85 19.47 -12.77
N ALA A 160 11.37 19.59 -14.01
CA ALA A 160 11.44 20.83 -14.75
C ALA A 160 10.36 20.85 -15.85
N ALA A 161 9.65 21.97 -15.98
CA ALA A 161 8.74 22.25 -17.09
C ALA A 161 9.10 23.62 -17.68
N SER A 162 8.97 23.79 -19.01
CA SER A 162 9.18 25.11 -19.62
C SER A 162 8.00 26.02 -19.30
N GLN A 163 8.23 27.32 -19.10
CA GLN A 163 7.16 28.29 -18.86
C GLN A 163 6.17 28.33 -20.04
N ALA A 164 6.66 28.26 -21.28
CA ALA A 164 5.80 28.20 -22.46
C ALA A 164 4.86 26.98 -22.44
N MET A 165 5.36 25.79 -22.00
CA MET A 165 4.51 24.61 -21.85
C MET A 165 3.42 24.82 -20.78
N LEU A 166 3.73 25.51 -19.68
CA LEU A 166 2.76 25.80 -18.62
C LEU A 166 1.69 26.80 -19.08
N ASP A 167 2.10 27.79 -19.90
CA ASP A 167 1.19 28.85 -20.40
C ASP A 167 0.29 28.32 -21.54
N ASP A 168 0.82 27.46 -22.41
CA ASP A 168 0.11 26.96 -23.60
C ASP A 168 -0.55 25.59 -23.37
N ALA A 169 -0.46 25.02 -22.18
CA ALA A 169 -0.98 23.68 -21.91
C ALA A 169 -2.51 23.60 -22.10
N ALA A 170 -2.95 22.76 -23.05
CA ALA A 170 -4.34 22.42 -23.29
C ALA A 170 -4.85 21.27 -22.37
N PHE A 171 -4.04 20.83 -21.42
CA PHE A 171 -4.33 19.73 -20.48
C PHE A 171 -4.20 20.19 -19.03
N ASP A 172 -4.71 19.39 -18.11
CA ASP A 172 -4.63 19.66 -16.68
C ASP A 172 -3.20 19.42 -16.15
N VAL A 173 -2.46 20.52 -15.99
CA VAL A 173 -1.06 20.53 -15.51
C VAL A 173 -0.97 20.06 -14.07
N GLU A 174 -2.00 20.29 -13.24
CA GLU A 174 -2.01 19.86 -11.84
C GLU A 174 -2.06 18.35 -11.74
N GLN A 175 -2.98 17.74 -12.45
CA GLN A 175 -3.13 16.28 -12.48
C GLN A 175 -1.91 15.61 -13.08
N TRP A 176 -1.36 16.17 -14.16
CA TRP A 176 -0.12 15.67 -14.76
C TRP A 176 1.05 15.71 -13.78
N LEU A 177 1.27 16.87 -13.11
CA LEU A 177 2.36 17.04 -12.17
C LEU A 177 2.23 16.10 -10.95
N ALA A 178 1.02 15.98 -10.40
CA ALA A 178 0.74 15.06 -9.30
C ALA A 178 1.01 13.60 -9.70
N GLY A 179 0.62 13.21 -10.91
CA GLY A 179 0.88 11.87 -11.46
C GLY A 179 2.37 11.56 -11.62
N GLU A 180 3.13 12.51 -12.16
CA GLU A 180 4.58 12.38 -12.33
C GLU A 180 5.32 12.27 -10.98
N ILE A 181 4.98 13.14 -10.01
CA ILE A 181 5.54 13.08 -8.67
C ILE A 181 5.21 11.74 -8.00
N ALA A 182 3.96 11.30 -8.09
CA ALA A 182 3.53 10.04 -7.51
C ALA A 182 4.25 8.83 -8.14
N SER A 183 4.46 8.85 -9.45
CA SER A 183 5.18 7.79 -10.16
C SER A 183 6.65 7.69 -9.71
N GLU A 184 7.34 8.83 -9.60
CA GLU A 184 8.72 8.84 -9.11
C GLU A 184 8.83 8.41 -7.64
N PHE A 185 7.90 8.86 -6.81
CA PHE A 185 7.85 8.46 -5.42
C PHE A 185 7.57 6.95 -5.29
N ALA A 186 6.64 6.41 -6.06
CA ALA A 186 6.33 4.98 -6.06
C ALA A 186 7.57 4.13 -6.41
N ARG A 187 8.33 4.54 -7.43
CA ARG A 187 9.55 3.86 -7.87
C ARG A 187 10.63 3.88 -6.77
N ALA A 188 10.90 5.05 -6.21
CA ALA A 188 11.93 5.19 -5.17
C ALA A 188 11.54 4.50 -3.85
N GLU A 189 10.27 4.59 -3.45
CA GLU A 189 9.73 3.89 -2.27
C GLU A 189 9.77 2.37 -2.45
N GLY A 190 9.38 1.84 -3.62
CA GLY A 190 9.39 0.41 -3.92
C GLY A 190 10.77 -0.18 -3.70
N GLN A 191 11.77 0.41 -4.32
CA GLN A 191 13.16 0.01 -4.15
C GLN A 191 13.63 0.09 -2.67
N ALA A 192 13.27 1.17 -1.97
CA ALA A 192 13.67 1.36 -0.58
C ALA A 192 12.98 0.36 0.37
N PHE A 193 11.71 0.01 0.15
CA PHE A 193 10.99 -0.97 0.97
C PHE A 193 11.50 -2.40 0.77
N VAL A 194 12.02 -2.74 -0.39
CA VAL A 194 12.61 -4.06 -0.66
C VAL A 194 14.05 -4.12 -0.16
N SER A 195 14.93 -3.22 -0.59
CA SER A 195 16.39 -3.34 -0.43
C SER A 195 17.07 -2.15 0.26
N GLY A 196 16.31 -1.16 0.76
CA GLY A 196 16.86 0.02 1.42
C GLY A 196 17.70 -0.32 2.66
N ASN A 197 18.81 0.38 2.85
CA ASN A 197 19.78 0.09 3.93
C ASN A 197 19.42 0.73 5.28
N GLY A 198 18.37 1.59 5.36
CA GLY A 198 17.97 2.27 6.58
C GLY A 198 18.81 3.51 6.95
N VAL A 199 19.69 3.99 6.07
CA VAL A 199 20.48 5.20 6.27
C VAL A 199 19.94 6.30 5.33
N GLY A 200 19.30 7.30 5.88
CA GLY A 200 18.63 8.35 5.10
C GLY A 200 17.48 7.85 4.20
N ARG A 201 17.02 6.64 4.40
CA ARG A 201 15.93 5.98 3.66
C ARG A 201 15.31 4.86 4.50
N PRO A 202 14.11 4.34 4.16
CA PRO A 202 13.53 3.17 4.79
C PRO A 202 14.49 1.97 4.82
N ARG A 203 14.36 1.12 5.84
CA ARG A 203 15.03 -0.17 5.84
C ARG A 203 14.14 -1.20 5.15
N GLY A 204 14.61 -1.73 4.03
CA GLY A 204 13.93 -2.76 3.26
C GLY A 204 13.87 -4.09 4.01
N PHE A 205 12.85 -4.90 3.70
CA PHE A 205 12.69 -6.19 4.37
C PHE A 205 13.77 -7.22 3.97
N LEU A 206 14.46 -7.04 2.84
CA LEU A 206 15.59 -7.90 2.44
C LEU A 206 16.94 -7.46 3.07
N SER A 207 17.02 -6.27 3.66
CA SER A 207 18.27 -5.70 4.18
C SER A 207 18.57 -6.07 5.65
N GLY A 208 17.66 -6.79 6.29
CA GLY A 208 17.84 -7.26 7.66
C GLY A 208 18.72 -8.50 7.78
N PRO A 209 19.09 -8.88 9.00
CA PRO A 209 19.76 -10.15 9.24
C PRO A 209 18.86 -11.33 8.85
N THR A 210 19.45 -12.37 8.28
CA THR A 210 18.73 -13.58 7.84
C THR A 210 19.36 -14.83 8.41
N ALA A 211 18.55 -15.87 8.72
CA ALA A 211 18.99 -17.16 9.21
C ALA A 211 18.12 -18.30 8.68
N VAL A 212 18.68 -19.50 8.61
CA VAL A 212 17.96 -20.72 8.23
C VAL A 212 17.07 -21.22 9.37
N THR A 213 17.43 -20.89 10.62
CA THR A 213 16.78 -21.38 11.84
C THR A 213 15.32 -20.97 11.92
N GLY A 214 14.47 -21.88 12.43
CA GLY A 214 13.05 -21.64 12.62
C GLY A 214 12.73 -20.62 13.72
N ASP A 215 11.47 -20.22 13.80
CA ASP A 215 11.01 -19.15 14.70
C ASP A 215 11.23 -19.42 16.20
N ALA A 216 11.30 -20.70 16.60
CA ALA A 216 11.47 -21.08 18.01
C ALA A 216 12.85 -20.72 18.60
N THR A 217 13.88 -20.66 17.75
CA THR A 217 15.29 -20.49 18.19
C THR A 217 15.95 -19.25 17.62
N ARG A 218 15.27 -18.57 16.68
CA ARG A 218 15.81 -17.41 15.97
C ARG A 218 15.68 -16.15 16.81
N ALA A 219 16.75 -15.32 16.80
CA ALA A 219 16.72 -14.01 17.44
C ALA A 219 15.65 -13.09 16.80
N PHE A 220 15.00 -12.29 17.63
CA PHE A 220 14.03 -11.29 17.19
C PHE A 220 14.66 -10.33 16.15
N GLY A 221 13.87 -9.99 15.12
CA GLY A 221 14.33 -9.10 14.03
C GLY A 221 15.14 -9.78 12.94
N THR A 222 15.53 -11.06 13.11
CA THR A 222 16.18 -11.86 12.06
C THR A 222 15.12 -12.53 11.19
N MET A 223 15.23 -12.47 9.86
CA MET A 223 14.28 -13.08 8.93
C MET A 223 14.68 -14.55 8.66
N GLN A 224 13.70 -15.45 8.60
CA GLN A 224 13.95 -16.82 8.18
C GLN A 224 14.02 -16.92 6.66
N TYR A 225 15.02 -17.66 6.17
CA TYR A 225 15.03 -18.05 4.77
C TYR A 225 15.11 -19.57 4.59
N LEU A 226 14.60 -20.05 3.47
CA LEU A 226 14.75 -21.41 3.00
C LEU A 226 15.63 -21.38 1.75
N ALA A 227 16.55 -22.37 1.64
CA ALA A 227 17.38 -22.49 0.45
C ALA A 227 16.59 -23.14 -0.70
N SER A 228 16.84 -22.70 -1.92
CA SER A 228 16.20 -23.24 -3.13
C SER A 228 16.65 -24.66 -3.48
N GLY A 229 17.79 -25.10 -2.93
CA GLY A 229 18.40 -26.41 -3.20
C GLY A 229 19.38 -26.41 -4.37
N ALA A 230 19.63 -25.27 -5.02
CA ALA A 230 20.65 -25.11 -6.06
C ALA A 230 21.33 -23.75 -5.93
N ALA A 231 22.60 -23.67 -6.36
CA ALA A 231 23.44 -22.49 -6.13
C ALA A 231 23.03 -21.25 -6.94
N ALA A 232 22.43 -21.44 -8.11
CA ALA A 232 22.13 -20.34 -9.06
C ALA A 232 20.71 -20.35 -9.64
N ASP A 233 19.90 -21.34 -9.31
CA ASP A 233 18.51 -21.49 -9.79
C ASP A 233 17.70 -22.26 -8.73
N PHE A 234 16.46 -22.62 -9.05
CA PHE A 234 15.68 -23.59 -8.30
C PHE A 234 16.31 -24.99 -8.43
N GLY A 235 16.24 -25.80 -7.37
CA GLY A 235 16.70 -27.18 -7.38
C GLY A 235 15.86 -28.10 -8.25
N ALA A 236 16.08 -29.42 -8.11
CA ALA A 236 15.39 -30.44 -8.89
C ALA A 236 13.87 -30.49 -8.64
N GLU A 237 13.45 -30.12 -7.43
CA GLU A 237 12.04 -30.14 -6.98
C GLU A 237 11.61 -28.75 -6.48
N PRO A 238 11.49 -27.76 -7.37
CA PRO A 238 11.20 -26.37 -6.99
C PRO A 238 9.82 -26.19 -6.34
N GLU A 239 8.85 -27.02 -6.72
CA GLU A 239 7.50 -27.04 -6.16
C GLU A 239 7.49 -27.38 -4.67
N ASN A 240 8.31 -28.34 -4.25
CA ASN A 240 8.45 -28.73 -2.85
C ASN A 240 9.00 -27.56 -2.02
N ARG A 241 9.94 -26.79 -2.56
CA ARG A 241 10.48 -25.60 -1.88
C ARG A 241 9.45 -24.50 -1.68
N LEU A 242 8.52 -24.32 -2.61
CA LEU A 242 7.42 -23.38 -2.45
C LEU A 242 6.43 -23.85 -1.38
N ILE A 243 6.15 -25.16 -1.31
CA ILE A 243 5.33 -25.76 -0.26
C ILE A 243 6.00 -25.59 1.09
N ASP A 244 7.32 -25.90 1.19
CA ASP A 244 8.11 -25.73 2.41
C ASP A 244 8.07 -24.27 2.89
N LEU A 245 8.16 -23.31 1.98
CA LEU A 245 8.08 -21.88 2.29
C LEU A 245 6.74 -21.52 2.93
N VAL A 246 5.64 -22.04 2.39
CA VAL A 246 4.29 -21.84 2.95
C VAL A 246 4.18 -22.50 4.32
N GLN A 247 4.74 -23.72 4.48
CA GLN A 247 4.66 -24.45 5.75
C GLN A 247 5.55 -23.83 6.85
N ALA A 248 6.66 -23.20 6.49
CA ALA A 248 7.52 -22.48 7.43
C ALA A 248 6.81 -21.26 8.08
N LEU A 249 5.77 -20.73 7.46
CA LEU A 249 4.97 -19.66 8.04
C LEU A 249 3.96 -20.20 9.04
N ARG A 250 3.94 -19.68 10.27
CA ARG A 250 2.97 -20.05 11.31
C ARG A 250 1.54 -19.82 10.83
N GLY A 251 0.62 -20.70 11.22
CA GLY A 251 -0.80 -20.65 10.82
C GLY A 251 -1.47 -19.31 11.10
N ALA A 252 -1.12 -18.64 12.21
CA ALA A 252 -1.65 -17.32 12.56
C ALA A 252 -1.35 -16.22 11.51
N TYR A 253 -0.23 -16.34 10.77
CA TYR A 253 0.16 -15.36 9.74
C TYR A 253 -0.21 -15.81 8.32
N ARG A 254 -0.69 -17.04 8.12
CA ARG A 254 -1.10 -17.53 6.78
C ARG A 254 -2.35 -16.82 6.29
N GLN A 255 -3.23 -16.39 7.20
CA GLN A 255 -4.38 -15.58 6.80
C GLN A 255 -3.91 -14.20 6.36
N GLY A 256 -4.19 -13.86 5.11
CA GLY A 256 -3.72 -12.61 4.49
C GLY A 256 -2.25 -12.63 4.07
N ALA A 257 -1.62 -13.81 4.01
CA ALA A 257 -0.29 -13.98 3.45
C ALA A 257 -0.32 -13.83 1.92
N THR A 258 0.79 -13.34 1.36
CA THR A 258 0.93 -13.01 -0.05
C THR A 258 2.34 -13.41 -0.51
N PHE A 259 2.46 -13.93 -1.72
CA PHE A 259 3.73 -14.06 -2.41
C PHE A 259 4.12 -12.73 -3.03
N VAL A 260 5.40 -12.35 -2.87
CA VAL A 260 5.98 -11.16 -3.49
C VAL A 260 7.21 -11.59 -4.28
N MET A 261 7.22 -11.28 -5.56
CA MET A 261 8.29 -11.60 -6.50
C MET A 261 8.23 -10.68 -7.71
N ASN A 262 9.29 -10.63 -8.52
CA ASN A 262 9.25 -9.90 -9.79
C ASN A 262 8.59 -10.74 -10.91
N ALA A 263 8.25 -10.08 -12.03
CA ALA A 263 7.59 -10.71 -13.17
C ALA A 263 8.42 -11.86 -13.78
N GLN A 264 9.75 -11.73 -13.80
CA GLN A 264 10.64 -12.77 -14.32
C GLN A 264 10.60 -14.04 -13.46
N THR A 265 10.63 -13.89 -12.14
CA THR A 265 10.49 -15.01 -11.20
C THR A 265 9.12 -15.67 -11.31
N ALA A 266 8.05 -14.88 -11.41
CA ALA A 266 6.70 -15.40 -11.62
C ALA A 266 6.61 -16.20 -12.93
N ALA A 267 7.16 -15.67 -14.03
CA ALA A 267 7.22 -16.37 -15.31
C ALA A 267 8.05 -17.68 -15.22
N ARG A 268 9.11 -17.71 -14.39
CA ARG A 268 9.90 -18.92 -14.17
C ARG A 268 9.09 -19.99 -13.45
N ILE A 269 8.34 -19.60 -12.40
CA ILE A 269 7.49 -20.54 -11.64
C ILE A 269 6.35 -21.07 -12.50
N ARG A 270 5.72 -20.24 -13.36
CA ARG A 270 4.68 -20.68 -14.30
C ARG A 270 5.16 -21.77 -15.27
N LYS A 271 6.46 -21.86 -15.54
CA LYS A 271 7.07 -22.88 -16.40
C LYS A 271 7.35 -24.20 -15.71
N PHE A 272 7.09 -24.34 -14.40
CA PHE A 272 7.25 -25.60 -13.70
C PHE A 272 6.20 -26.61 -14.19
N LYS A 273 6.67 -27.81 -14.43
CA LYS A 273 5.85 -28.90 -14.98
C LYS A 273 5.93 -30.12 -14.09
N SER A 274 4.84 -30.90 -14.06
CA SER A 274 4.83 -32.24 -13.46
C SER A 274 5.69 -33.21 -14.29
N ALA A 275 5.90 -34.40 -13.76
CA ALA A 275 6.60 -35.48 -14.46
C ALA A 275 5.91 -35.83 -15.80
N GLU A 276 4.60 -35.64 -15.91
CA GLU A 276 3.81 -35.88 -17.10
C GLU A 276 3.78 -34.69 -18.06
N GLY A 277 4.49 -33.59 -17.74
CA GLY A 277 4.62 -32.39 -18.59
C GLY A 277 3.50 -31.38 -18.44
N ALA A 278 2.55 -31.56 -17.53
CA ALA A 278 1.51 -30.57 -17.24
C ALA A 278 2.10 -29.40 -16.43
N PHE A 279 1.64 -28.18 -16.72
CA PHE A 279 2.03 -27.00 -15.92
C PHE A 279 1.43 -27.08 -14.53
N LEU A 280 2.25 -26.88 -13.49
CA LEU A 280 1.83 -26.93 -12.08
C LEU A 280 1.05 -25.71 -11.63
N TRP A 281 1.31 -24.56 -12.25
CA TRP A 281 0.60 -23.32 -11.98
C TRP A 281 -0.09 -22.81 -13.23
N MET A 282 -1.42 -22.70 -13.16
CA MET A 282 -2.21 -22.04 -14.18
C MET A 282 -2.68 -20.69 -13.65
N PRO A 283 -2.54 -19.59 -14.41
CA PRO A 283 -3.10 -18.31 -14.03
C PRO A 283 -4.64 -18.42 -13.96
N GLY A 284 -5.24 -17.59 -13.12
CA GLY A 284 -6.70 -17.52 -13.00
C GLY A 284 -7.36 -17.21 -14.34
N LEU A 285 -8.26 -18.08 -14.80
CA LEU A 285 -8.98 -17.92 -16.07
C LEU A 285 -10.05 -16.81 -16.02
N ALA A 286 -10.43 -16.36 -14.83
CA ALA A 286 -11.44 -15.32 -14.67
C ALA A 286 -10.79 -13.92 -14.71
N ALA A 287 -11.27 -13.08 -15.62
CA ALA A 287 -10.80 -11.69 -15.72
C ALA A 287 -10.99 -10.93 -14.40
N GLY A 288 -9.93 -10.28 -13.93
CA GLY A 288 -9.96 -9.46 -12.72
C GLY A 288 -9.67 -10.20 -11.40
N GLN A 289 -9.44 -11.52 -11.41
CA GLN A 289 -8.94 -12.21 -10.23
C GLN A 289 -7.41 -12.12 -10.15
N PRO A 290 -6.84 -11.82 -8.97
CA PRO A 290 -5.39 -11.86 -8.81
C PRO A 290 -4.87 -13.28 -9.02
N ASP A 291 -3.69 -13.39 -9.60
CA ASP A 291 -3.01 -14.68 -9.72
C ASP A 291 -2.77 -15.27 -8.33
N THR A 292 -3.08 -16.57 -8.19
CA THR A 292 -2.88 -17.28 -6.93
C THR A 292 -1.88 -18.42 -7.11
N LEU A 293 -0.94 -18.54 -6.20
CA LEU A 293 0.03 -19.62 -6.12
C LEU A 293 -0.22 -20.38 -4.81
N LEU A 294 -0.46 -21.69 -4.88
CA LEU A 294 -0.81 -22.53 -3.71
C LEU A 294 -1.98 -21.95 -2.88
N GLY A 295 -2.95 -21.28 -3.52
CA GLY A 295 -4.10 -20.67 -2.86
C GLY A 295 -3.84 -19.29 -2.23
N TYR A 296 -2.65 -18.72 -2.38
CA TYR A 296 -2.30 -17.38 -1.90
C TYR A 296 -2.12 -16.39 -3.06
N PRO A 297 -2.52 -15.13 -2.89
CA PRO A 297 -2.34 -14.12 -3.93
C PRO A 297 -0.86 -13.87 -4.20
N VAL A 298 -0.55 -13.58 -5.47
CA VAL A 298 0.77 -13.18 -5.92
C VAL A 298 0.75 -11.68 -6.21
N VAL A 299 1.73 -10.96 -5.67
CA VAL A 299 1.97 -9.55 -5.93
C VAL A 299 3.28 -9.42 -6.68
N GLU A 300 3.19 -8.94 -7.91
CA GLU A 300 4.36 -8.63 -8.71
C GLU A 300 4.97 -7.30 -8.24
N ALA A 301 6.24 -7.33 -7.89
CA ALA A 301 7.04 -6.19 -7.47
C ALA A 301 8.37 -6.24 -8.21
N GLU A 302 8.55 -5.35 -9.18
CA GLU A 302 9.75 -5.32 -10.03
C GLU A 302 11.04 -5.00 -9.24
N ASP A 303 10.90 -4.38 -8.07
CA ASP A 303 12.02 -4.09 -7.16
C ASP A 303 12.61 -5.34 -6.49
N MET A 304 11.94 -6.51 -6.58
CA MET A 304 12.46 -7.77 -6.08
C MET A 304 13.63 -8.24 -6.95
N PRO A 305 14.69 -8.81 -6.33
CA PRO A 305 15.86 -9.25 -7.07
C PRO A 305 15.53 -10.41 -8.00
N ASP A 306 16.25 -10.47 -9.12
CA ASP A 306 16.22 -11.60 -10.04
C ASP A 306 16.77 -12.88 -9.41
N ILE A 307 16.49 -14.02 -10.06
CA ILE A 307 17.02 -15.32 -9.70
C ILE A 307 18.52 -15.31 -9.99
N ALA A 308 19.32 -15.21 -8.95
CA ALA A 308 20.78 -15.22 -9.00
C ALA A 308 21.34 -15.87 -7.73
N ALA A 309 22.58 -16.35 -7.78
CA ALA A 309 23.23 -16.97 -6.62
C ALA A 309 23.23 -16.02 -5.41
N GLY A 310 22.69 -16.50 -4.28
CA GLY A 310 22.61 -15.75 -3.03
C GLY A 310 21.46 -14.73 -2.95
N SER A 311 20.70 -14.51 -4.03
CA SER A 311 19.55 -13.59 -4.03
C SER A 311 18.33 -14.14 -3.30
N PHE A 312 17.38 -13.25 -2.98
CA PHE A 312 16.08 -13.57 -2.38
C PHE A 312 14.95 -13.20 -3.35
N PRO A 313 14.70 -13.96 -4.42
CA PRO A 313 13.73 -13.60 -5.45
C PRO A 313 12.28 -13.74 -4.99
N ILE A 314 12.01 -14.49 -3.91
CA ILE A 314 10.65 -14.71 -3.41
C ILE A 314 10.59 -14.39 -1.92
N ALA A 315 9.60 -13.58 -1.55
CA ALA A 315 9.18 -13.40 -0.18
C ALA A 315 7.72 -13.84 -0.02
N PHE A 316 7.42 -14.55 1.07
CA PHE A 316 6.08 -15.03 1.38
C PHE A 316 5.72 -14.68 2.82
N GLY A 317 4.54 -14.14 3.04
CA GLY A 317 4.06 -13.85 4.38
C GLY A 317 2.97 -12.80 4.46
N ASN A 318 2.58 -12.48 5.69
CA ASN A 318 1.65 -11.41 5.99
C ASN A 318 2.41 -10.10 6.17
N PHE A 319 2.56 -9.35 5.10
CA PHE A 319 3.29 -8.08 5.11
C PHE A 319 2.62 -7.01 5.99
N LYS A 320 1.29 -7.05 6.15
CA LYS A 320 0.58 -6.13 7.04
C LYS A 320 0.98 -6.32 8.50
N ALA A 321 1.25 -7.56 8.91
CA ALA A 321 1.75 -7.87 10.26
C ALA A 321 3.27 -7.72 10.36
N GLY A 322 4.01 -7.93 9.27
CA GLY A 322 5.46 -8.03 9.24
C GLY A 322 6.21 -6.74 8.96
N TYR A 323 5.69 -5.88 8.07
CA TYR A 323 6.38 -4.67 7.61
C TYR A 323 5.57 -3.42 7.86
N LEU A 324 6.19 -2.42 8.48
CA LEU A 324 5.59 -1.13 8.81
C LEU A 324 6.21 -0.03 7.95
N ILE A 325 5.36 0.71 7.29
CA ILE A 325 5.68 1.95 6.60
C ILE A 325 5.19 3.11 7.47
N THR A 326 6.06 4.04 7.79
CA THR A 326 5.72 5.30 8.47
C THR A 326 5.85 6.44 7.49
N GLU A 327 4.85 7.29 7.42
CA GLU A 327 4.90 8.46 6.55
C GLU A 327 4.48 9.72 7.29
N ARG A 328 5.08 10.84 6.97
CA ARG A 328 4.58 12.14 7.37
C ARG A 328 3.50 12.56 6.39
N ALA A 329 2.36 13.02 6.90
CA ALA A 329 1.14 13.20 6.13
C ALA A 329 1.21 14.24 5.01
N GLU A 330 2.16 15.18 5.05
CA GLU A 330 2.19 16.30 4.11
C GLU A 330 3.33 16.15 3.09
N THR A 331 2.95 16.09 1.81
CA THR A 331 3.85 16.30 0.69
C THR A 331 4.01 17.81 0.47
N GLN A 332 5.22 18.31 0.38
CA GLN A 332 5.49 19.71 0.11
C GLN A 332 5.97 19.88 -1.33
N ILE A 333 5.47 20.89 -2.04
CA ILE A 333 5.92 21.23 -3.39
C ILE A 333 6.39 22.68 -3.41
N LEU A 334 7.62 22.89 -3.81
CA LEU A 334 8.24 24.20 -4.04
C LEU A 334 8.36 24.44 -5.54
N ARG A 335 7.82 25.57 -6.01
CA ARG A 335 8.03 26.06 -7.37
C ARG A 335 9.22 26.99 -7.42
N ASP A 336 10.23 26.67 -8.24
CA ASP A 336 11.44 27.48 -8.43
C ASP A 336 11.60 27.90 -9.90
N PRO A 337 11.23 29.15 -10.24
CA PRO A 337 11.42 29.70 -11.58
C PRO A 337 12.78 30.37 -11.79
N TYR A 338 13.68 30.38 -10.76
CA TYR A 338 14.88 31.22 -10.76
C TYR A 338 16.17 30.44 -11.03
N SER A 339 16.25 29.20 -10.55
CA SER A 339 17.49 28.42 -10.54
C SER A 339 17.97 28.01 -11.93
N ASN A 340 17.07 27.78 -12.89
CA ASN A 340 17.44 27.27 -14.22
C ASN A 340 16.52 27.82 -15.32
N LYS A 341 16.69 29.06 -15.72
CA LYS A 341 15.94 29.70 -16.81
C LYS A 341 16.26 29.04 -18.16
N PRO A 342 15.28 28.78 -19.04
CA PRO A 342 13.85 29.13 -19.04
C PRO A 342 12.90 28.11 -18.39
N PHE A 343 13.42 27.21 -17.59
CA PHE A 343 12.62 26.16 -16.96
C PHE A 343 12.18 26.57 -15.55
N VAL A 344 10.98 26.11 -15.19
CA VAL A 344 10.44 26.17 -13.83
C VAL A 344 10.60 24.79 -13.20
N HIS A 345 11.28 24.72 -12.06
CA HIS A 345 11.45 23.49 -11.30
C HIS A 345 10.35 23.33 -10.26
N PHE A 346 9.81 22.11 -10.16
CA PHE A 346 8.88 21.71 -9.12
C PHE A 346 9.58 20.70 -8.21
N TYR A 347 9.95 21.16 -7.03
CA TYR A 347 10.64 20.38 -6.02
C TYR A 347 9.63 19.84 -5.02
N ALA A 348 9.32 18.56 -5.11
CA ALA A 348 8.42 17.87 -4.18
C ALA A 348 9.22 17.08 -3.14
N THR A 349 8.82 17.15 -1.89
CA THR A 349 9.42 16.39 -0.78
C THR A 349 8.39 15.66 0.04
N LYS A 350 8.76 14.46 0.50
CA LYS A 350 7.96 13.63 1.40
C LYS A 350 8.89 12.86 2.35
N ARG A 351 8.51 12.73 3.62
CA ARG A 351 9.26 11.92 4.58
C ARG A 351 8.61 10.57 4.77
N VAL A 352 9.39 9.51 4.49
CA VAL A 352 8.94 8.13 4.55
C VAL A 352 9.95 7.29 5.31
N GLY A 353 9.46 6.40 6.16
CA GLY A 353 10.25 5.42 6.89
C GLY A 353 9.70 4.02 6.69
N GLY A 354 10.50 3.02 7.02
CA GLY A 354 10.07 1.63 6.96
C GLY A 354 10.99 0.71 7.74
N ALA A 355 10.39 -0.31 8.33
CA ALA A 355 11.12 -1.37 9.03
C ALA A 355 10.29 -2.65 9.15
N VAL A 356 10.97 -3.79 9.29
CA VAL A 356 10.35 -5.05 9.71
C VAL A 356 10.00 -4.95 11.19
N VAL A 357 8.72 -5.12 11.51
CA VAL A 357 8.23 -5.11 12.89
C VAL A 357 8.02 -6.52 13.45
N ASN A 358 7.76 -7.49 12.57
CA ASN A 358 7.63 -8.88 12.96
C ASN A 358 8.29 -9.79 11.92
N SER A 359 9.44 -10.32 12.28
CA SER A 359 10.23 -11.22 11.42
C SER A 359 9.63 -12.63 11.27
N GLU A 360 8.68 -13.02 12.13
CA GLU A 360 7.99 -14.30 12.02
C GLU A 360 6.92 -14.30 10.93
N ALA A 361 6.38 -13.12 10.62
CA ALA A 361 5.27 -12.96 9.68
C ALA A 361 5.70 -13.02 8.20
N ILE A 362 7.01 -12.98 7.91
CA ILE A 362 7.56 -13.01 6.54
C ILE A 362 8.67 -14.05 6.47
N LYS A 363 8.69 -14.83 5.40
CA LYS A 363 9.71 -15.83 5.07
C LYS A 363 10.31 -15.55 3.71
N LEU A 364 11.56 -15.87 3.52
CA LEU A 364 12.29 -15.62 2.27
C LEU A 364 12.73 -16.92 1.63
N LEU A 365 12.73 -17.00 0.31
CA LEU A 365 13.40 -18.04 -0.43
C LEU A 365 14.74 -17.50 -0.93
N LYS A 366 15.83 -18.17 -0.59
CA LYS A 366 17.18 -17.81 -1.03
C LYS A 366 17.66 -18.76 -2.10
N ILE A 367 18.22 -18.23 -3.16
CA ILE A 367 18.91 -19.07 -4.17
C ILE A 367 20.26 -19.50 -3.61
N ALA A 368 20.29 -20.71 -3.08
CA ALA A 368 21.47 -21.33 -2.46
C ALA A 368 21.33 -22.85 -2.48
N ALA A 369 22.44 -23.56 -2.46
CA ALA A 369 22.44 -25.03 -2.49
C ALA A 369 21.92 -25.64 -1.17
N ALA A 370 22.25 -25.09 -0.03
CA ALA A 370 21.69 -25.41 1.31
C ALA A 370 22.16 -24.37 2.34
#